data_ea5cda83ba7c25a0250bce8551036a81
#
_entry.id   ea5cda83ba7c25a0250bce8551036a81
#
_cell.length_a   1.000
_cell.length_b   1.000
_cell.length_c   1.000
_cell.angle_alpha   90.00
_cell.angle_beta   90.00
_cell.angle_gamma   90.00
#
_symmetry.space_group_name_H-M   'P 1'
#
loop_
_entity.id
_entity.type
_entity.pdbx_description
1 polymer ?
#
loop_
_entity_poly.entity_id
_entity_poly.type
_entity_poly.pdbx_seq_one_letter_code
_entity_poly.pdbx_strand_id
1 'polypeptide(L)'
;MITINHNISVNDNVDIDQTTVNSGNTLTVNSGYTLTIYGSGTQLTVDGTLQVIGDVASNTGVVAYGANGTLIYAIETSRDIGPEFPSANGPYNVTLNTNGTRTITLTGSRTIDGTLTFTRGRIALGSNTLSLGTGASIAGSTSVHRIIIISGSGVLRKYFSGTGSFTFPLGDELYYSPVTVNFTSGTFDVNAYVSVNLSDSKFSNNSSTNDYINRYWVITQSNISSFSCNVTLQYVTDDIYGNEADIWCGHYNGSTWIIGNQADTSNHQLSATVTSFSTFTGGEQSAMPVHLLSLTYLLNNNNLSLNWITNEELNNSGFEIQRTLINIEDWKNLGFIPGNGTKNTPSHYSYTDYNVPTGKYKYRLKQIDYNGNYEYHYLQNAVEIGVPGKFNLSQNYPNPFNPVTKINFEIPKDVYVTLKIYDISGREVKSLVNDIRTAGYHTVEFNASNLASGIYFYTLKAGEFSKTLKMTLIK
;
A
#
# COMPACT_ATOMS: atom_id res chain seq x y z
N MET A 1 17.91 19.52 -50.20
CA MET A 1 17.79 18.24 -49.45
C MET A 1 19.06 17.43 -49.68
N ILE A 2 19.73 17.06 -48.62
CA ILE A 2 20.92 16.21 -48.65
C ILE A 2 20.51 14.80 -48.23
N THR A 3 20.97 13.77 -48.94
CA THR A 3 20.69 12.39 -48.61
C THR A 3 21.99 11.65 -48.36
N ILE A 4 22.13 11.06 -47.18
CA ILE A 4 23.32 10.30 -46.75
C ILE A 4 23.07 8.81 -47.03
N ASN A 5 23.79 8.30 -48.07
CA ASN A 5 23.69 6.94 -48.58
C ASN A 5 24.90 6.07 -48.25
N HIS A 6 25.81 6.57 -47.41
CA HIS A 6 26.98 5.85 -46.88
C HIS A 6 27.41 6.50 -45.55
N ASN A 7 28.24 5.83 -44.79
CA ASN A 7 28.70 6.37 -43.51
C ASN A 7 29.49 7.66 -43.69
N ILE A 8 29.15 8.70 -42.94
CA ILE A 8 29.79 10.02 -42.97
C ILE A 8 30.19 10.40 -41.55
N SER A 9 31.37 11.03 -41.43
CA SER A 9 31.84 11.63 -40.19
C SER A 9 31.92 13.13 -40.31
N VAL A 10 31.42 13.83 -39.32
CA VAL A 10 31.54 15.28 -39.12
C VAL A 10 32.87 15.54 -38.42
N ASN A 11 33.81 16.14 -39.15
CA ASN A 11 35.18 16.45 -38.69
C ASN A 11 35.45 17.96 -38.70
N ASP A 12 34.39 18.77 -38.69
CA ASP A 12 34.38 20.21 -38.58
C ASP A 12 33.04 20.64 -38.01
N ASN A 13 32.87 21.88 -37.55
CA ASN A 13 31.56 22.41 -37.21
C ASN A 13 30.72 22.59 -38.48
N VAL A 14 29.58 21.94 -38.50
CA VAL A 14 28.73 21.88 -39.72
C VAL A 14 27.31 22.27 -39.39
N ASP A 15 26.77 23.14 -40.20
CA ASP A 15 25.34 23.51 -40.23
C ASP A 15 24.61 22.67 -41.26
N ILE A 16 23.51 22.05 -40.90
CA ILE A 16 22.69 21.28 -41.84
C ILE A 16 21.23 21.72 -41.83
N ASP A 17 20.59 21.58 -42.97
CA ASP A 17 19.15 21.66 -43.16
C ASP A 17 18.68 20.54 -44.11
N GLN A 18 17.41 20.16 -44.05
CA GLN A 18 16.77 19.17 -44.94
C GLN A 18 17.67 17.95 -45.26
N THR A 19 18.29 17.38 -44.26
CA THR A 19 19.21 16.23 -44.38
C THR A 19 18.51 14.94 -43.94
N THR A 20 18.70 13.85 -44.71
CA THR A 20 18.19 12.51 -44.38
C THR A 20 19.34 11.51 -44.28
N VAL A 21 19.42 10.77 -43.20
CA VAL A 21 20.33 9.63 -43.05
C VAL A 21 19.55 8.36 -43.34
N ASN A 22 19.79 7.78 -44.52
CA ASN A 22 19.07 6.57 -44.95
C ASN A 22 19.40 5.33 -44.09
N SER A 23 18.46 4.40 -44.03
CA SER A 23 18.61 3.11 -43.36
C SER A 23 19.92 2.41 -43.77
N GLY A 24 20.59 1.80 -42.79
CA GLY A 24 21.88 1.13 -42.95
C GLY A 24 23.08 2.05 -42.95
N ASN A 25 22.90 3.39 -42.92
CA ASN A 25 24.00 4.35 -42.93
C ASN A 25 24.12 5.07 -41.57
N THR A 26 25.31 5.59 -41.30
CA THR A 26 25.63 6.29 -40.04
C THR A 26 26.14 7.70 -40.31
N LEU A 27 25.56 8.68 -39.65
CA LEU A 27 26.11 10.01 -39.46
C LEU A 27 26.78 10.08 -38.11
N THR A 28 28.11 10.26 -38.08
CA THR A 28 28.89 10.35 -36.84
C THR A 28 29.33 11.79 -36.60
N VAL A 29 29.00 12.35 -35.44
CA VAL A 29 29.54 13.64 -34.97
C VAL A 29 30.74 13.35 -34.08
N ASN A 30 31.95 13.64 -34.56
CA ASN A 30 33.18 13.35 -33.84
C ASN A 30 33.44 14.29 -32.67
N SER A 31 34.29 13.86 -31.73
CA SER A 31 34.68 14.63 -30.56
C SER A 31 35.27 15.98 -30.95
N GLY A 32 34.86 17.01 -30.24
CA GLY A 32 35.30 18.38 -30.48
C GLY A 32 34.57 19.14 -31.60
N TYR A 33 33.61 18.48 -32.28
CA TYR A 33 32.84 19.10 -33.37
C TYR A 33 31.35 19.20 -33.00
N THR A 34 30.67 20.17 -33.63
CA THR A 34 29.22 20.42 -33.44
C THR A 34 28.49 20.29 -34.78
N LEU A 35 27.41 19.49 -34.74
CA LEU A 35 26.42 19.47 -35.82
C LEU A 35 25.27 20.38 -35.42
N THR A 36 25.07 21.47 -36.14
CA THR A 36 23.97 22.42 -35.89
C THR A 36 22.83 22.19 -36.87
N ILE A 37 21.61 22.02 -36.31
CA ILE A 37 20.38 21.82 -37.09
C ILE A 37 19.73 23.18 -37.32
N TYR A 38 19.75 23.67 -38.57
CA TYR A 38 19.22 24.97 -38.97
C TYR A 38 17.82 24.86 -39.61
N GLY A 39 17.05 25.91 -39.50
CA GLY A 39 15.73 26.04 -40.14
C GLY A 39 14.57 25.73 -39.20
N SER A 40 13.34 25.74 -39.73
CA SER A 40 12.12 25.44 -38.96
C SER A 40 11.53 24.08 -39.32
N GLY A 41 10.99 23.37 -38.34
CA GLY A 41 10.43 22.03 -38.52
C GLY A 41 11.52 20.94 -38.59
N THR A 42 11.18 19.78 -39.15
CA THR A 42 12.14 18.65 -39.27
C THR A 42 13.19 18.96 -40.33
N GLN A 43 14.43 19.08 -39.88
CA GLN A 43 15.57 19.39 -40.75
C GLN A 43 16.58 18.22 -40.79
N LEU A 44 16.58 17.34 -39.80
CA LEU A 44 17.35 16.09 -39.83
C LEU A 44 16.39 14.92 -39.64
N THR A 45 16.28 14.07 -40.68
CA THR A 45 15.58 12.79 -40.61
C THR A 45 16.58 11.65 -40.46
N VAL A 46 16.41 10.78 -39.47
CA VAL A 46 17.32 9.66 -39.21
C VAL A 46 16.56 8.34 -39.36
N ASP A 47 16.61 7.75 -40.55
CA ASP A 47 16.13 6.39 -40.82
C ASP A 47 17.22 5.35 -40.56
N GLY A 48 18.49 5.78 -40.53
CA GLY A 48 19.67 5.00 -40.16
C GLY A 48 20.14 5.25 -38.73
N THR A 49 21.40 5.64 -38.58
CA THR A 49 22.03 5.86 -37.27
C THR A 49 22.60 7.29 -37.19
N LEU A 50 22.29 7.96 -36.08
CA LEU A 50 23.01 9.14 -35.62
C LEU A 50 23.93 8.72 -34.45
N GLN A 51 25.26 8.81 -34.62
CA GLN A 51 26.23 8.57 -33.59
C GLN A 51 26.82 9.88 -33.07
N VAL A 52 26.73 10.11 -31.79
CA VAL A 52 27.16 11.35 -31.13
C VAL A 52 28.36 11.08 -30.21
N ILE A 53 29.50 11.61 -30.57
CA ILE A 53 30.72 11.71 -29.76
C ILE A 53 30.92 13.18 -29.35
N GLY A 54 30.80 14.09 -30.31
CA GLY A 54 30.77 15.54 -30.13
C GLY A 54 29.39 16.08 -29.76
N ASP A 55 29.02 17.25 -30.28
CA ASP A 55 27.78 17.94 -29.89
C ASP A 55 26.78 18.04 -31.04
N VAL A 56 25.51 18.05 -30.67
CA VAL A 56 24.41 18.39 -31.57
C VAL A 56 23.70 19.62 -31.00
N ALA A 57 23.63 20.67 -31.82
CA ALA A 57 22.94 21.91 -31.49
C ALA A 57 21.75 22.12 -32.40
N SER A 58 20.81 22.94 -32.00
CA SER A 58 19.67 23.33 -32.85
C SER A 58 19.47 24.83 -32.81
N ASN A 59 19.30 25.41 -34.02
CA ASN A 59 18.77 26.73 -34.21
C ASN A 59 17.39 26.60 -34.86
N THR A 60 16.36 26.31 -34.05
CA THR A 60 14.95 26.09 -34.44
C THR A 60 14.65 24.82 -35.24
N GLY A 61 15.65 24.11 -35.79
CA GLY A 61 15.46 22.85 -36.50
C GLY A 61 15.21 21.67 -35.57
N VAL A 62 14.49 20.65 -36.04
CA VAL A 62 14.14 19.45 -35.28
C VAL A 62 14.79 18.23 -35.90
N VAL A 63 15.26 17.31 -35.05
CA VAL A 63 15.63 15.96 -35.42
C VAL A 63 14.38 15.07 -35.31
N ALA A 64 14.12 14.23 -36.31
CA ALA A 64 13.10 13.20 -36.26
C ALA A 64 13.69 11.85 -36.70
N TYR A 65 13.26 10.78 -36.03
CA TYR A 65 13.70 9.44 -36.37
C TYR A 65 12.59 8.66 -37.06
N GLY A 66 12.98 7.89 -38.07
CA GLY A 66 12.10 6.93 -38.74
C GLY A 66 11.89 5.66 -37.89
N ALA A 67 11.09 4.74 -38.41
CA ALA A 67 10.62 3.56 -37.68
C ALA A 67 11.71 2.64 -37.09
N ASN A 68 12.96 2.72 -37.58
CA ASN A 68 14.11 1.96 -37.07
C ASN A 68 15.30 2.85 -36.74
N GLY A 69 15.10 4.17 -36.72
CA GLY A 69 16.18 5.13 -36.50
C GLY A 69 16.85 4.92 -35.14
N THR A 70 18.17 4.96 -35.17
CA THR A 70 19.01 4.63 -33.99
C THR A 70 19.83 5.83 -33.56
N LEU A 71 19.85 6.11 -32.25
CA LEU A 71 20.76 7.05 -31.63
C LEU A 71 21.83 6.29 -30.85
N ILE A 72 23.10 6.60 -31.13
CA ILE A 72 24.25 6.06 -30.37
C ILE A 72 24.95 7.19 -29.63
N TYR A 73 25.02 7.09 -28.31
CA TYR A 73 25.86 7.92 -27.48
C TYR A 73 27.22 7.26 -27.28
N ALA A 74 28.26 7.79 -27.93
CA ALA A 74 29.64 7.35 -27.80
C ALA A 74 30.51 8.40 -27.10
N ILE A 75 29.94 9.20 -26.23
CA ILE A 75 30.48 10.38 -25.58
C ILE A 75 31.69 10.09 -24.70
N GLU A 76 32.60 11.06 -24.60
CA GLU A 76 33.81 11.02 -23.79
C GLU A 76 33.67 11.74 -22.44
N THR A 77 32.67 12.61 -22.30
CA THR A 77 32.33 13.33 -21.07
C THR A 77 30.83 13.19 -20.78
N SER A 78 30.45 13.16 -19.49
CA SER A 78 29.04 13.17 -19.10
C SER A 78 28.38 14.47 -19.53
N ARG A 79 27.12 14.40 -19.98
CA ARG A 79 26.38 15.55 -20.53
C ARG A 79 24.88 15.35 -20.40
N ASP A 80 24.16 16.45 -20.57
CA ASP A 80 22.71 16.43 -20.77
C ASP A 80 22.38 16.00 -22.20
N ILE A 81 21.16 15.46 -22.41
CA ILE A 81 20.63 15.22 -23.74
C ILE A 81 20.43 16.56 -24.45
N GLY A 82 20.72 16.57 -25.77
CA GLY A 82 20.48 17.69 -26.66
C GLY A 82 19.33 17.43 -27.68
N PRO A 83 19.33 18.20 -28.77
CA PRO A 83 18.34 18.05 -29.85
C PRO A 83 18.34 16.67 -30.50
N GLU A 84 19.42 15.90 -30.39
CA GLU A 84 19.57 14.56 -30.93
C GLU A 84 18.60 13.55 -30.33
N PHE A 85 18.03 13.84 -29.15
CA PHE A 85 17.00 13.00 -28.54
C PHE A 85 15.73 13.83 -28.27
N PRO A 86 14.93 14.08 -29.33
CA PRO A 86 13.72 14.89 -29.19
C PRO A 86 12.64 14.20 -28.36
N SER A 87 11.71 14.99 -27.81
CA SER A 87 10.57 14.49 -27.03
C SER A 87 9.45 13.86 -27.85
N ALA A 88 9.40 14.18 -29.14
CA ALA A 88 8.47 13.61 -30.12
C ALA A 88 9.26 13.11 -31.33
N ASN A 89 8.81 12.03 -31.95
CA ASN A 89 9.51 11.38 -33.09
C ASN A 89 10.98 11.05 -32.74
N GLY A 90 11.20 10.59 -31.47
CA GLY A 90 12.51 10.23 -30.97
C GLY A 90 13.07 8.93 -31.55
N PRO A 91 14.31 8.54 -31.19
CA PRO A 91 14.93 7.34 -31.71
C PRO A 91 14.15 6.08 -31.31
N TYR A 92 13.95 5.19 -32.31
CA TYR A 92 13.36 3.89 -32.04
C TYR A 92 14.30 3.04 -31.18
N ASN A 93 15.62 3.05 -31.50
CA ASN A 93 16.65 2.39 -30.70
C ASN A 93 17.62 3.42 -30.11
N VAL A 94 18.09 3.14 -28.89
CA VAL A 94 19.15 3.92 -28.26
C VAL A 94 20.27 2.98 -27.78
N THR A 95 21.50 3.33 -28.11
CA THR A 95 22.69 2.60 -27.62
C THR A 95 23.58 3.51 -26.82
N LEU A 96 23.91 3.12 -25.61
CA LEU A 96 24.97 3.73 -24.82
C LEU A 96 26.27 2.96 -25.02
N ASN A 97 27.25 3.60 -25.65
CA ASN A 97 28.59 3.07 -25.89
C ASN A 97 29.65 4.11 -25.54
N THR A 98 29.55 4.65 -24.34
CA THR A 98 30.38 5.77 -23.87
C THR A 98 31.78 5.33 -23.50
N ASN A 99 32.70 6.28 -23.41
CA ASN A 99 34.03 6.00 -22.88
C ASN A 99 34.02 5.96 -21.34
N GLY A 100 34.10 4.77 -20.76
CA GLY A 100 33.99 4.56 -19.31
C GLY A 100 32.55 4.69 -18.79
N THR A 101 32.39 5.18 -17.56
CA THR A 101 31.09 5.35 -16.86
C THR A 101 30.48 6.70 -17.07
N ARG A 102 30.40 7.17 -18.34
CA ARG A 102 29.78 8.47 -18.63
C ARG A 102 28.27 8.39 -18.51
N THR A 103 27.67 9.50 -18.08
CA THR A 103 26.24 9.61 -17.83
C THR A 103 25.62 10.58 -18.83
N ILE A 104 24.50 10.17 -19.42
CA ILE A 104 23.57 11.02 -20.16
C ILE A 104 22.46 11.42 -19.21
N THR A 105 22.25 12.72 -19.00
CA THR A 105 21.19 13.23 -18.12
C THR A 105 19.98 13.68 -18.93
N LEU A 106 18.79 13.24 -18.56
CA LEU A 106 17.54 13.68 -19.21
C LEU A 106 17.17 15.09 -18.75
N THR A 107 17.00 16.01 -19.69
CA THR A 107 16.48 17.37 -19.47
C THR A 107 14.97 17.48 -19.70
N GLY A 108 14.32 16.38 -20.08
CA GLY A 108 12.88 16.24 -20.30
C GLY A 108 12.55 14.77 -20.53
N SER A 109 11.28 14.42 -20.39
CA SER A 109 10.84 13.02 -20.57
C SER A 109 11.05 12.52 -21.99
N ARG A 110 11.40 11.24 -22.13
CA ARG A 110 11.73 10.59 -23.41
C ARG A 110 11.08 9.22 -23.51
N THR A 111 10.90 8.76 -24.76
CA THR A 111 10.36 7.42 -25.07
C THR A 111 11.31 6.68 -26.01
N ILE A 112 11.47 5.39 -25.77
CA ILE A 112 12.20 4.44 -26.63
C ILE A 112 11.22 3.29 -26.90
N ASP A 113 10.89 3.07 -28.18
CA ASP A 113 9.92 2.03 -28.56
C ASP A 113 10.57 0.72 -29.02
N GLY A 114 11.88 0.75 -29.35
CA GLY A 114 12.69 -0.40 -29.73
C GLY A 114 13.63 -0.87 -28.63
N THR A 115 14.91 -0.98 -28.93
CA THR A 115 15.90 -1.53 -27.98
C THR A 115 16.75 -0.44 -27.34
N LEU A 116 16.79 -0.43 -26.00
CA LEU A 116 17.80 0.30 -25.24
C LEU A 116 18.99 -0.63 -24.95
N THR A 117 20.14 -0.35 -25.60
CA THR A 117 21.34 -1.19 -25.48
C THR A 117 22.38 -0.55 -24.56
N PHE A 118 22.79 -1.25 -23.55
CA PHE A 118 23.90 -0.87 -22.68
C PHE A 118 25.18 -1.61 -23.07
N THR A 119 26.01 -1.00 -23.92
CA THR A 119 27.41 -1.47 -24.13
C THR A 119 28.27 -0.92 -23.00
N ARG A 120 28.16 0.39 -22.72
CA ARG A 120 28.84 1.08 -21.62
C ARG A 120 28.21 2.45 -21.44
N GLY A 121 28.01 2.90 -20.17
CA GLY A 121 27.44 4.20 -19.87
C GLY A 121 26.12 4.11 -19.09
N ARG A 122 25.64 5.24 -18.60
CA ARG A 122 24.51 5.38 -17.71
C ARG A 122 23.52 6.44 -18.21
N ILE A 123 22.25 6.33 -17.83
CA ILE A 123 21.23 7.37 -18.03
C ILE A 123 20.76 7.87 -16.68
N ALA A 124 20.87 9.17 -16.40
CA ALA A 124 20.30 9.80 -15.21
C ALA A 124 18.94 10.43 -15.55
N LEU A 125 17.92 10.13 -14.77
CA LEU A 125 16.56 10.60 -15.04
C LEU A 125 16.28 11.99 -14.45
N GLY A 126 16.93 12.38 -13.35
CA GLY A 126 16.59 13.59 -12.60
C GLY A 126 15.14 13.55 -12.13
N SER A 127 14.31 14.49 -12.58
CA SER A 127 12.86 14.51 -12.34
C SER A 127 12.02 13.99 -13.52
N ASN A 128 12.65 13.43 -14.55
CA ASN A 128 12.00 13.08 -15.81
C ASN A 128 11.59 11.62 -15.88
N THR A 129 10.72 11.31 -16.84
CA THR A 129 10.31 9.94 -17.16
C THR A 129 11.07 9.44 -18.38
N LEU A 130 11.72 8.28 -18.27
CA LEU A 130 12.11 7.49 -19.42
C LEU A 130 11.06 6.40 -19.63
N SER A 131 10.39 6.42 -20.77
CA SER A 131 9.36 5.45 -21.14
C SER A 131 9.93 4.43 -22.14
N LEU A 132 9.65 3.16 -21.88
CA LEU A 132 9.93 2.05 -22.80
C LEU A 132 8.59 1.56 -23.36
N GLY A 133 8.43 1.62 -24.68
CA GLY A 133 7.21 1.20 -25.36
C GLY A 133 6.86 -0.27 -25.14
N THR A 134 5.68 -0.71 -25.60
CA THR A 134 5.18 -2.07 -25.37
C THR A 134 6.15 -3.15 -25.91
N GLY A 135 6.71 -2.94 -27.12
CA GLY A 135 7.72 -3.83 -27.74
C GLY A 135 9.16 -3.59 -27.27
N ALA A 136 9.38 -2.53 -26.48
CA ALA A 136 10.75 -2.14 -26.12
C ALA A 136 11.43 -3.15 -25.21
N SER A 137 12.73 -3.38 -25.47
CA SER A 137 13.59 -4.31 -24.74
C SER A 137 14.87 -3.64 -24.25
N ILE A 138 15.50 -4.28 -23.25
CA ILE A 138 16.85 -3.92 -22.78
C ILE A 138 17.84 -4.95 -23.35
N ALA A 139 18.93 -4.47 -23.92
CA ALA A 139 20.03 -5.29 -24.42
C ALA A 139 21.36 -4.94 -23.75
N GLY A 140 22.32 -5.87 -23.80
CA GLY A 140 23.60 -5.75 -23.13
C GLY A 140 23.53 -6.19 -21.66
N SER A 141 24.67 -6.28 -21.00
CA SER A 141 24.72 -6.64 -19.57
C SER A 141 24.57 -5.39 -18.71
N THR A 142 23.63 -5.45 -17.79
CA THR A 142 23.38 -4.37 -16.81
C THR A 142 24.25 -4.52 -15.57
N SER A 143 24.71 -3.40 -15.01
CA SER A 143 25.55 -3.35 -13.81
C SER A 143 25.61 -1.89 -13.32
N VAL A 144 26.28 -1.57 -12.24
CA VAL A 144 26.48 -0.18 -11.76
C VAL A 144 27.05 0.78 -12.84
N HIS A 145 27.72 0.25 -13.84
CA HIS A 145 28.28 1.03 -14.96
C HIS A 145 27.39 1.05 -16.21
N ARG A 146 26.25 0.39 -16.17
CA ARG A 146 25.31 0.21 -17.29
C ARG A 146 23.89 0.14 -16.76
N ILE A 147 23.40 1.27 -16.25
CA ILE A 147 22.12 1.38 -15.56
C ILE A 147 21.39 2.66 -15.87
N ILE A 148 20.14 2.70 -15.43
CA ILE A 148 19.34 3.91 -15.34
C ILE A 148 19.39 4.40 -13.89
N ILE A 149 20.03 5.59 -13.69
CA ILE A 149 20.19 6.21 -12.39
C ILE A 149 18.91 6.94 -12.03
N ILE A 150 18.37 6.62 -10.85
CA ILE A 150 17.28 7.36 -10.24
C ILE A 150 17.85 8.20 -9.11
N SER A 151 17.83 9.52 -9.30
CA SER A 151 18.19 10.50 -8.29
C SER A 151 17.07 11.54 -8.25
N GLY A 152 16.15 11.43 -7.30
CA GLY A 152 15.00 12.33 -7.16
C GLY A 152 13.67 11.68 -7.61
N SER A 153 12.78 12.47 -8.22
CA SER A 153 11.42 12.02 -8.55
C SER A 153 11.27 11.36 -9.92
N GLY A 154 12.36 11.21 -10.67
CA GLY A 154 12.33 10.57 -12.00
C GLY A 154 11.91 9.10 -11.95
N VAL A 155 11.28 8.62 -13.01
CA VAL A 155 10.80 7.24 -13.09
C VAL A 155 11.20 6.56 -14.40
N LEU A 156 11.52 5.27 -14.30
CA LEU A 156 11.55 4.39 -15.48
C LEU A 156 10.18 3.75 -15.64
N ARG A 157 9.59 3.91 -16.82
CA ARG A 157 8.28 3.38 -17.20
C ARG A 157 8.40 2.33 -18.28
N LYS A 158 7.65 1.24 -18.16
CA LYS A 158 7.51 0.22 -19.20
C LYS A 158 6.03 0.01 -19.51
N TYR A 159 5.69 0.03 -20.80
CA TYR A 159 4.35 -0.31 -21.27
C TYR A 159 4.21 -1.82 -21.48
N PHE A 160 3.04 -2.35 -21.14
CA PHE A 160 2.70 -3.77 -21.24
C PHE A 160 1.44 -3.97 -22.10
N SER A 161 1.40 -5.06 -22.85
CA SER A 161 0.22 -5.50 -23.60
C SER A 161 -0.36 -6.82 -23.09
N GLY A 162 0.22 -7.39 -22.05
CA GLY A 162 -0.20 -8.67 -21.47
C GLY A 162 0.74 -9.13 -20.36
N THR A 163 0.54 -10.37 -19.91
CA THR A 163 1.39 -11.03 -18.92
C THR A 163 2.82 -11.21 -19.40
N GLY A 164 3.74 -11.41 -18.46
CA GLY A 164 5.15 -11.62 -18.73
C GLY A 164 6.05 -10.88 -17.75
N SER A 165 7.34 -11.04 -17.94
CA SER A 165 8.38 -10.51 -17.05
C SER A 165 9.13 -9.35 -17.69
N PHE A 166 9.47 -8.34 -16.87
CA PHE A 166 10.38 -7.27 -17.25
C PHE A 166 11.24 -6.87 -16.06
N THR A 167 12.55 -6.73 -16.31
CA THR A 167 13.51 -6.23 -15.34
C THR A 167 13.85 -4.78 -15.65
N PHE A 168 13.53 -3.89 -14.73
CA PHE A 168 13.92 -2.48 -14.74
C PHE A 168 15.37 -2.38 -14.29
N PRO A 169 16.32 -2.00 -15.16
CA PRO A 169 17.74 -1.94 -14.82
C PRO A 169 18.07 -0.64 -14.08
N LEU A 170 17.58 -0.53 -12.86
CA LEU A 170 17.67 0.67 -12.04
C LEU A 170 18.85 0.61 -11.07
N GLY A 171 19.20 1.77 -10.54
CA GLY A 171 20.10 1.94 -9.43
C GLY A 171 20.26 3.43 -9.08
N ASP A 172 21.16 3.69 -8.20
CA ASP A 172 21.66 5.03 -7.90
C ASP A 172 23.06 5.25 -8.50
N GLU A 173 23.77 6.25 -8.07
CA GLU A 173 25.12 6.52 -8.61
C GLU A 173 26.15 5.47 -8.22
N LEU A 174 25.93 4.76 -7.13
CA LEU A 174 26.88 3.83 -6.53
C LEU A 174 26.51 2.36 -6.77
N TYR A 175 25.20 2.05 -6.82
CA TYR A 175 24.71 0.68 -6.74
C TYR A 175 23.70 0.34 -7.83
N TYR A 176 23.76 -0.90 -8.27
CA TYR A 176 22.77 -1.52 -9.16
C TYR A 176 21.70 -2.22 -8.33
N SER A 177 20.45 -1.76 -8.43
CA SER A 177 19.32 -2.24 -7.63
C SER A 177 18.09 -2.46 -8.53
N PRO A 178 18.13 -3.47 -9.43
CA PRO A 178 17.06 -3.71 -10.37
C PRO A 178 15.77 -4.17 -9.69
N VAL A 179 14.67 -3.88 -10.37
CA VAL A 179 13.33 -4.37 -10.02
C VAL A 179 12.82 -5.26 -11.13
N THR A 180 12.40 -6.47 -10.80
CA THR A 180 11.73 -7.37 -11.74
C THR A 180 10.25 -7.47 -11.37
N VAL A 181 9.38 -7.25 -12.34
CA VAL A 181 7.95 -7.55 -12.25
C VAL A 181 7.63 -8.69 -13.19
N ASN A 182 6.85 -9.67 -12.73
CA ASN A 182 6.42 -10.81 -13.53
C ASN A 182 4.92 -11.03 -13.34
N PHE A 183 4.13 -10.53 -14.30
CA PHE A 183 2.68 -10.70 -14.30
C PHE A 183 2.29 -12.13 -14.66
N THR A 184 1.65 -12.83 -13.74
CA THR A 184 1.13 -14.18 -13.94
C THR A 184 -0.32 -14.19 -14.42
N SER A 185 -1.06 -13.11 -14.15
CA SER A 185 -2.40 -12.82 -14.65
C SER A 185 -2.67 -11.32 -14.67
N GLY A 186 -3.72 -10.88 -15.38
CA GLY A 186 -4.18 -9.49 -15.37
C GLY A 186 -4.88 -9.09 -16.67
N THR A 187 -5.61 -7.98 -16.60
CA THR A 187 -6.18 -7.28 -17.75
C THR A 187 -5.34 -6.04 -18.04
N PHE A 188 -4.90 -5.89 -19.27
CA PHE A 188 -4.03 -4.82 -19.73
C PHE A 188 -4.77 -4.00 -20.79
N ASP A 189 -5.25 -2.83 -20.40
CA ASP A 189 -5.94 -1.92 -21.32
C ASP A 189 -4.94 -1.09 -22.15
N VAL A 190 -5.44 -0.30 -23.06
CA VAL A 190 -4.61 0.58 -23.90
C VAL A 190 -3.76 1.49 -23.03
N ASN A 191 -2.46 1.59 -23.34
CA ASN A 191 -1.47 2.32 -22.58
C ASN A 191 -1.26 1.81 -21.14
N ALA A 192 -1.44 0.52 -20.90
CA ALA A 192 -1.09 -0.11 -19.63
C ALA A 192 0.42 0.02 -19.36
N TYR A 193 0.79 0.47 -18.17
CA TYR A 193 2.20 0.61 -17.80
C TYR A 193 2.48 0.35 -16.32
N VAL A 194 3.74 0.06 -16.04
CA VAL A 194 4.35 0.11 -14.71
C VAL A 194 5.45 1.17 -14.72
N SER A 195 5.52 1.99 -13.67
CA SER A 195 6.61 2.93 -13.42
C SER A 195 7.29 2.61 -12.11
N VAL A 196 8.62 2.71 -12.08
CA VAL A 196 9.44 2.43 -10.89
C VAL A 196 10.33 3.63 -10.59
N ASN A 197 10.34 4.02 -9.32
CA ASN A 197 11.30 4.91 -8.70
C ASN A 197 11.98 4.17 -7.54
N LEU A 198 13.17 4.56 -7.16
CA LEU A 198 13.85 4.09 -5.97
C LEU A 198 14.42 5.26 -5.16
N SER A 199 14.59 5.04 -3.87
CA SER A 199 15.25 5.97 -2.96
C SER A 199 16.25 5.22 -2.08
N ASP A 200 17.47 5.73 -2.01
CA ASP A 200 18.53 5.24 -1.14
C ASP A 200 18.40 5.89 0.25
N SER A 201 17.34 5.46 0.96
CA SER A 201 17.05 5.90 2.33
C SER A 201 16.00 4.97 2.95
N LYS A 202 15.97 4.90 4.27
CA LYS A 202 14.92 4.20 4.99
C LYS A 202 13.54 4.80 4.69
N PHE A 203 12.56 3.96 4.38
CA PHE A 203 11.20 4.41 4.20
C PHE A 203 10.62 4.93 5.53
N SER A 204 10.04 6.13 5.53
CA SER A 204 9.58 6.82 6.75
C SER A 204 8.53 6.07 7.55
N ASN A 205 7.68 5.27 6.88
CA ASN A 205 6.64 4.45 7.54
C ASN A 205 7.16 3.08 7.98
N ASN A 206 8.43 2.75 7.72
CA ASN A 206 9.06 1.55 8.24
C ASN A 206 9.54 1.81 9.67
N SER A 207 8.81 1.30 10.66
CA SER A 207 9.11 1.48 12.08
C SER A 207 10.16 0.52 12.65
N SER A 208 10.71 -0.40 11.83
CA SER A 208 11.81 -1.30 12.24
C SER A 208 12.95 -0.51 12.85
N THR A 209 13.48 -0.98 13.97
CA THR A 209 14.56 -0.28 14.69
C THR A 209 15.91 -0.96 14.54
N ASN A 210 15.93 -2.28 14.35
CA ASN A 210 17.15 -3.07 14.31
C ASN A 210 17.41 -3.70 12.94
N ASP A 211 16.40 -4.34 12.33
CA ASP A 211 16.59 -5.15 11.13
C ASP A 211 15.75 -4.57 9.98
N TYR A 212 16.41 -3.84 9.06
CA TYR A 212 15.72 -3.20 7.94
C TYR A 212 16.65 -2.94 6.76
N ILE A 213 16.04 -2.64 5.60
CA ILE A 213 16.74 -2.17 4.40
C ILE A 213 16.67 -0.63 4.33
N ASN A 214 17.81 0.02 4.19
CA ASN A 214 17.94 1.47 3.98
C ASN A 214 17.71 1.84 2.51
N ARG A 215 16.71 1.23 1.89
CA ARG A 215 16.27 1.47 0.52
C ARG A 215 14.78 1.18 0.40
N TYR A 216 14.09 1.95 -0.46
CA TYR A 216 12.72 1.62 -0.83
C TYR A 216 12.47 1.89 -2.30
N TRP A 217 11.46 1.23 -2.84
CA TRP A 217 11.02 1.35 -4.23
C TRP A 217 9.55 1.77 -4.26
N VAL A 218 9.24 2.76 -5.11
CA VAL A 218 7.86 3.16 -5.38
C VAL A 218 7.48 2.61 -6.75
N ILE A 219 6.56 1.67 -6.77
CA ILE A 219 6.04 1.06 -7.99
C ILE A 219 4.62 1.54 -8.19
N THR A 220 4.32 2.06 -9.36
CA THR A 220 2.98 2.51 -9.73
C THR A 220 2.56 1.89 -11.06
N GLN A 221 1.26 1.77 -11.29
CA GLN A 221 0.71 1.27 -12.55
C GLN A 221 -0.48 2.11 -13.00
N SER A 222 -0.81 2.00 -14.29
CA SER A 222 -2.04 2.51 -14.86
C SER A 222 -2.57 1.53 -15.90
N ASN A 223 -3.89 1.44 -16.01
CA ASN A 223 -4.59 0.60 -17.00
C ASN A 223 -4.25 -0.90 -16.91
N ILE A 224 -3.87 -1.39 -15.71
CA ILE A 224 -3.71 -2.80 -15.41
C ILE A 224 -4.65 -3.12 -14.25
N SER A 225 -5.52 -4.11 -14.40
CA SER A 225 -6.50 -4.50 -13.39
C SER A 225 -6.58 -6.01 -13.21
N SER A 226 -7.12 -6.44 -12.06
CA SER A 226 -7.33 -7.85 -11.73
C SER A 226 -6.08 -8.72 -11.93
N PHE A 227 -4.90 -8.16 -11.59
CA PHE A 227 -3.63 -8.81 -11.84
C PHE A 227 -3.08 -9.55 -10.62
N SER A 228 -2.21 -10.53 -10.91
CA SER A 228 -1.25 -11.10 -9.97
C SER A 228 0.15 -10.92 -10.54
N CYS A 229 1.05 -10.39 -9.73
CA CYS A 229 2.42 -10.08 -10.14
C CYS A 229 3.43 -10.49 -9.08
N ASN A 230 4.44 -11.25 -9.48
CA ASN A 230 5.61 -11.49 -8.65
C ASN A 230 6.57 -10.31 -8.80
N VAL A 231 6.93 -9.67 -7.69
CA VAL A 231 7.90 -8.58 -7.63
C VAL A 231 9.17 -9.09 -6.97
N THR A 232 10.32 -8.79 -7.57
CA THR A 232 11.65 -9.04 -6.99
C THR A 232 12.44 -7.73 -7.00
N LEU A 233 13.00 -7.38 -5.85
CA LEU A 233 13.69 -6.13 -5.59
C LEU A 233 15.10 -6.43 -5.11
N GLN A 234 16.11 -5.99 -5.84
CA GLN A 234 17.51 -6.17 -5.47
C GLN A 234 17.97 -5.03 -4.58
N TYR A 235 18.50 -5.35 -3.41
CA TYR A 235 19.23 -4.41 -2.56
C TYR A 235 20.73 -4.77 -2.53
N VAL A 236 21.53 -4.00 -1.84
CA VAL A 236 22.96 -4.22 -1.69
C VAL A 236 23.34 -4.39 -0.21
N THR A 237 24.51 -4.93 0.04
CA THR A 237 25.01 -5.16 1.42
C THR A 237 24.99 -3.88 2.26
N ASP A 238 25.32 -2.74 1.65
CA ASP A 238 25.37 -1.44 2.33
C ASP A 238 24.00 -0.89 2.73
N ASP A 239 22.91 -1.45 2.16
CA ASP A 239 21.54 -1.12 2.54
C ASP A 239 21.11 -1.83 3.83
N ILE A 240 21.83 -2.88 4.26
CA ILE A 240 21.39 -3.77 5.33
C ILE A 240 21.72 -3.17 6.69
N TYR A 241 20.70 -2.99 7.52
CA TYR A 241 20.84 -2.73 8.94
C TYR A 241 20.45 -3.96 9.73
N GLY A 242 21.29 -4.40 10.66
CA GLY A 242 21.06 -5.52 11.55
C GLY A 242 21.23 -6.90 10.90
N ASN A 243 20.39 -7.85 11.28
CA ASN A 243 20.44 -9.22 10.78
C ASN A 243 19.54 -9.39 9.54
N GLU A 244 20.16 -9.58 8.39
CA GLU A 244 19.44 -9.73 7.11
C GLU A 244 18.40 -10.88 7.14
N ALA A 245 18.68 -11.96 7.88
CA ALA A 245 17.78 -13.10 7.98
C ALA A 245 16.46 -12.79 8.75
N ASP A 246 16.40 -11.67 9.47
CA ASP A 246 15.21 -11.23 10.19
C ASP A 246 14.40 -10.16 9.40
N ILE A 247 14.85 -9.85 8.18
CA ILE A 247 14.22 -8.88 7.30
C ILE A 247 13.19 -9.55 6.40
N TRP A 248 12.01 -8.93 6.28
CA TRP A 248 10.91 -9.35 5.42
C TRP A 248 10.59 -8.27 4.40
N CYS A 249 10.14 -8.68 3.22
CA CYS A 249 9.61 -7.75 2.23
C CYS A 249 8.30 -7.14 2.73
N GLY A 250 8.23 -5.82 2.79
CA GLY A 250 7.03 -5.08 3.12
C GLY A 250 6.51 -4.32 1.91
N HIS A 251 5.21 -4.42 1.65
CA HIS A 251 4.47 -3.63 0.68
C HIS A 251 3.49 -2.71 1.42
N TYR A 252 3.74 -1.39 1.40
CA TYR A 252 2.92 -0.39 2.08
C TYR A 252 1.95 0.26 1.09
N ASN A 253 0.63 0.03 1.27
CA ASN A 253 -0.40 0.51 0.33
C ASN A 253 -0.88 1.95 0.57
N GLY A 254 -0.23 2.69 1.48
CA GLY A 254 -0.59 4.05 1.88
C GLY A 254 -1.27 4.12 3.26
N SER A 255 -1.72 2.99 3.80
CA SER A 255 -2.35 2.90 5.13
C SER A 255 -1.87 1.70 5.94
N THR A 256 -1.62 0.57 5.30
CA THR A 256 -1.26 -0.69 5.94
C THR A 256 -0.11 -1.38 5.21
N TRP A 257 0.56 -2.29 5.92
CA TRP A 257 1.59 -3.15 5.37
C TRP A 257 0.99 -4.48 4.90
N ILE A 258 1.50 -4.98 3.80
CA ILE A 258 1.30 -6.36 3.33
C ILE A 258 2.67 -7.02 3.34
N ILE A 259 2.81 -8.14 4.03
CA ILE A 259 4.08 -8.83 4.17
C ILE A 259 4.25 -9.80 3.00
N GLY A 260 5.42 -9.72 2.37
CA GLY A 260 5.87 -10.66 1.35
C GLY A 260 6.75 -11.77 1.95
N ASN A 261 7.75 -12.19 1.19
CA ASN A 261 8.68 -13.23 1.63
C ASN A 261 9.79 -12.66 2.52
N GLN A 262 10.39 -13.52 3.33
CA GLN A 262 11.64 -13.25 4.02
C GLN A 262 12.75 -12.95 3.01
N ALA A 263 13.71 -12.12 3.36
CA ALA A 263 14.81 -11.74 2.49
C ALA A 263 15.62 -12.97 2.04
N ASP A 264 15.90 -13.04 0.76
CA ASP A 264 16.87 -13.99 0.21
C ASP A 264 18.28 -13.45 0.45
N THR A 265 18.89 -13.90 1.53
CA THR A 265 20.23 -13.46 1.97
C THR A 265 21.35 -13.92 1.01
N SER A 266 21.10 -14.92 0.18
CA SER A 266 22.08 -15.43 -0.79
C SER A 266 22.20 -14.51 -2.01
N ASN A 267 21.10 -13.88 -2.39
CA ASN A 267 21.00 -13.01 -3.55
C ASN A 267 20.76 -11.54 -3.19
N HIS A 268 20.58 -11.20 -1.93
CA HIS A 268 20.19 -9.88 -1.42
C HIS A 268 18.91 -9.36 -2.09
N GLN A 269 17.84 -10.16 -2.03
CA GLN A 269 16.57 -9.87 -2.69
C GLN A 269 15.38 -9.87 -1.74
N LEU A 270 14.49 -8.89 -1.91
CA LEU A 270 13.13 -8.93 -1.37
C LEU A 270 12.18 -9.39 -2.46
N SER A 271 11.14 -10.13 -2.09
CA SER A 271 10.14 -10.57 -3.05
C SER A 271 8.74 -10.65 -2.44
N ALA A 272 7.73 -10.42 -3.28
CA ALA A 272 6.32 -10.56 -2.92
C ALA A 272 5.47 -10.89 -4.14
N THR A 273 4.34 -11.59 -3.93
CA THR A 273 3.27 -11.71 -4.92
C THR A 273 2.18 -10.70 -4.58
N VAL A 274 1.85 -9.82 -5.51
CA VAL A 274 0.95 -8.69 -5.26
C VAL A 274 -0.16 -8.59 -6.30
N THR A 275 -1.27 -7.97 -5.89
CA THR A 275 -2.42 -7.61 -6.74
C THR A 275 -2.62 -6.10 -6.88
N SER A 276 -1.74 -5.32 -6.25
CA SER A 276 -1.64 -3.87 -6.36
C SER A 276 -0.20 -3.44 -6.18
N PHE A 277 0.16 -2.25 -6.67
CA PHE A 277 1.49 -1.68 -6.46
C PHE A 277 1.44 -0.44 -5.57
N SER A 278 2.50 -0.20 -4.84
CA SER A 278 2.76 1.01 -4.04
C SER A 278 4.23 1.06 -3.62
N THR A 279 4.54 1.27 -2.32
CA THR A 279 5.92 1.35 -1.81
C THR A 279 6.37 0.02 -1.23
N PHE A 280 7.56 -0.42 -1.62
CA PHE A 280 8.22 -1.64 -1.13
C PHE A 280 9.49 -1.32 -0.38
N THR A 281 9.76 -2.02 0.71
CA THR A 281 11.02 -1.99 1.46
C THR A 281 11.21 -3.28 2.24
N GLY A 282 12.32 -3.42 2.96
CA GLY A 282 12.56 -4.51 3.90
C GLY A 282 12.59 -4.03 5.34
N GLY A 283 12.04 -4.84 6.26
CA GLY A 283 12.07 -4.55 7.69
C GLY A 283 11.67 -5.72 8.55
N GLU A 284 11.74 -5.50 9.88
CA GLU A 284 11.26 -6.48 10.86
C GLU A 284 9.78 -6.76 10.63
N GLN A 285 9.41 -8.02 10.62
CA GLN A 285 8.02 -8.42 10.44
C GLN A 285 7.10 -7.83 11.52
N SER A 286 7.58 -7.72 12.75
CA SER A 286 6.85 -7.11 13.88
C SER A 286 6.64 -5.60 13.75
N ALA A 287 7.45 -4.92 12.94
CA ALA A 287 7.35 -3.49 12.67
C ALA A 287 6.43 -3.17 11.47
N MET A 288 5.87 -4.20 10.86
CA MET A 288 4.94 -4.16 9.74
C MET A 288 3.68 -4.96 10.12
N PRO A 289 2.77 -4.39 10.93
CA PRO A 289 1.67 -5.13 11.56
C PRO A 289 0.64 -5.71 10.58
N VAL A 290 -0.04 -6.75 11.04
CA VAL A 290 -0.98 -7.63 10.32
C VAL A 290 -2.14 -6.87 9.68
N HIS A 291 -2.54 -7.29 8.51
CA HIS A 291 -3.61 -6.67 7.73
C HIS A 291 -5.00 -7.18 8.15
N LEU A 292 -5.82 -6.28 8.68
CA LEU A 292 -7.24 -6.51 8.87
C LEU A 292 -7.98 -6.31 7.53
N LEU A 293 -8.57 -7.36 6.96
CA LEU A 293 -9.33 -7.29 5.71
C LEU A 293 -10.66 -6.55 5.87
N SER A 294 -11.32 -6.74 7.00
CA SER A 294 -12.60 -6.10 7.28
C SER A 294 -12.88 -6.01 8.77
N LEU A 295 -13.56 -4.94 9.17
CA LEU A 295 -14.22 -4.81 10.48
C LEU A 295 -15.61 -4.25 10.24
N THR A 296 -16.62 -5.06 10.55
CA THR A 296 -18.03 -4.76 10.32
C THR A 296 -18.85 -5.03 11.59
N TYR A 297 -20.08 -4.56 11.61
CA TYR A 297 -20.99 -4.87 12.71
C TYR A 297 -22.39 -5.24 12.21
N LEU A 298 -23.09 -5.99 13.06
CA LEU A 298 -24.51 -6.27 12.94
C LEU A 298 -25.20 -5.86 14.24
N LEU A 299 -26.22 -5.01 14.14
CA LEU A 299 -27.00 -4.56 15.28
C LEU A 299 -28.35 -5.27 15.30
N ASN A 300 -28.65 -5.96 16.41
CA ASN A 300 -29.96 -6.59 16.67
C ASN A 300 -30.51 -6.03 18.00
N ASN A 301 -31.48 -5.13 17.91
CA ASN A 301 -31.96 -4.31 19.04
C ASN A 301 -30.78 -3.54 19.67
N ASN A 302 -30.39 -3.92 20.88
CA ASN A 302 -29.24 -3.35 21.57
C ASN A 302 -28.08 -4.34 21.80
N ASN A 303 -28.02 -5.43 21.00
CA ASN A 303 -26.90 -6.33 20.94
C ASN A 303 -26.11 -6.06 19.65
N LEU A 304 -24.84 -5.75 19.78
CA LEU A 304 -23.97 -5.43 18.67
C LEU A 304 -22.94 -6.54 18.48
N SER A 305 -22.99 -7.20 17.33
CA SER A 305 -21.99 -8.21 16.94
C SER A 305 -20.96 -7.56 16.02
N LEU A 306 -19.70 -7.46 16.48
CA LEU A 306 -18.56 -7.12 15.66
C LEU A 306 -18.08 -8.39 14.94
N ASN A 307 -17.76 -8.24 13.65
CA ASN A 307 -17.18 -9.31 12.85
C ASN A 307 -15.96 -8.73 12.13
N TRP A 308 -14.83 -9.46 12.17
CA TRP A 308 -13.63 -9.06 11.45
C TRP A 308 -12.92 -10.25 10.83
N ILE A 309 -12.15 -9.95 9.81
CA ILE A 309 -11.39 -10.93 9.05
C ILE A 309 -9.95 -10.42 8.97
N THR A 310 -9.00 -11.25 9.35
CA THR A 310 -7.58 -11.06 9.04
C THR A 310 -7.25 -11.78 7.75
N ASN A 311 -6.39 -11.20 6.90
CA ASN A 311 -5.89 -11.89 5.70
C ASN A 311 -4.88 -12.98 6.07
N GLU A 312 -4.03 -12.63 6.98
CA GLU A 312 -3.00 -13.46 7.59
C GLU A 312 -2.77 -12.98 9.01
N GLU A 313 -2.14 -13.78 9.83
CA GLU A 313 -1.76 -13.41 11.19
C GLU A 313 -0.32 -13.76 11.42
N LEU A 314 0.39 -12.87 12.07
CA LEU A 314 1.75 -13.08 12.48
C LEU A 314 1.92 -12.73 13.93
N ASN A 315 2.43 -13.69 14.70
CA ASN A 315 2.70 -13.49 16.12
C ASN A 315 1.50 -12.91 16.90
N ASN A 316 0.28 -13.01 16.34
CA ASN A 316 -0.94 -12.41 16.89
C ASN A 316 -1.41 -13.17 18.13
N SER A 317 -1.28 -12.55 19.30
CA SER A 317 -1.84 -13.06 20.56
C SER A 317 -3.37 -12.97 20.59
N GLY A 318 -3.94 -11.90 20.00
CA GLY A 318 -5.37 -11.71 19.92
C GLY A 318 -5.82 -10.26 19.88
N PHE A 319 -7.10 -10.07 20.11
CA PHE A 319 -7.79 -8.78 19.98
C PHE A 319 -8.51 -8.42 21.26
N GLU A 320 -8.19 -7.26 21.86
CA GLU A 320 -9.07 -6.62 22.84
C GLU A 320 -10.15 -5.84 22.10
N ILE A 321 -11.40 -6.06 22.47
CA ILE A 321 -12.54 -5.32 21.95
C ILE A 321 -12.81 -4.14 22.86
N GLN A 322 -12.80 -2.92 22.29
CA GLN A 322 -12.94 -1.70 23.07
C GLN A 322 -14.08 -0.82 22.53
N ARG A 323 -14.81 -0.20 23.47
CA ARG A 323 -15.94 0.71 23.19
C ARG A 323 -15.77 2.00 23.98
N THR A 324 -16.18 3.13 23.36
CA THR A 324 -16.36 4.41 24.04
C THR A 324 -17.62 5.11 23.55
N LEU A 325 -18.18 6.03 24.34
CA LEU A 325 -19.21 6.95 23.87
C LEU A 325 -18.59 7.95 22.87
N ILE A 326 -19.36 8.37 21.88
CA ILE A 326 -18.92 9.42 20.97
C ILE A 326 -18.58 10.69 21.77
N ASN A 327 -17.50 11.38 21.44
CA ASN A 327 -16.96 12.55 22.12
C ASN A 327 -16.36 12.30 23.53
N ILE A 328 -16.18 11.04 23.92
CA ILE A 328 -15.45 10.63 25.12
C ILE A 328 -14.30 9.74 24.69
N GLU A 329 -13.10 9.98 25.21
CA GLU A 329 -11.93 9.15 24.88
C GLU A 329 -11.60 8.10 25.98
N ASP A 330 -12.60 7.75 26.78
CA ASP A 330 -12.50 6.70 27.79
C ASP A 330 -12.89 5.34 27.19
N TRP A 331 -11.90 4.64 26.67
CA TRP A 331 -12.08 3.35 26.02
C TRP A 331 -12.20 2.21 27.05
N LYS A 332 -13.37 1.59 27.11
CA LYS A 332 -13.62 0.41 27.96
C LYS A 332 -13.26 -0.87 27.23
N ASN A 333 -12.43 -1.71 27.84
CA ASN A 333 -12.21 -3.09 27.40
C ASN A 333 -13.45 -3.92 27.69
N LEU A 334 -14.03 -4.55 26.65
CA LEU A 334 -15.23 -5.40 26.73
C LEU A 334 -14.89 -6.88 26.81
N GLY A 335 -13.73 -7.28 26.29
CA GLY A 335 -13.30 -8.65 26.23
C GLY A 335 -12.08 -8.85 25.35
N PHE A 336 -11.61 -10.09 25.29
CA PHE A 336 -10.45 -10.50 24.50
C PHE A 336 -10.80 -11.74 23.68
N ILE A 337 -10.46 -11.73 22.40
CA ILE A 337 -10.57 -12.88 21.50
C ILE A 337 -9.17 -13.34 21.14
N PRO A 338 -8.77 -14.58 21.45
CA PRO A 338 -7.45 -15.11 21.08
C PRO A 338 -7.25 -15.11 19.57
N GLY A 339 -6.04 -14.74 19.13
CA GLY A 339 -5.58 -14.87 17.75
C GLY A 339 -5.10 -16.29 17.43
N ASN A 340 -4.69 -16.49 16.18
CA ASN A 340 -4.18 -17.79 15.71
C ASN A 340 -2.63 -17.86 15.68
N GLY A 341 -1.95 -16.92 16.33
CA GLY A 341 -0.49 -16.85 16.32
C GLY A 341 0.05 -16.44 14.94
N THR A 342 0.76 -17.34 14.28
CA THR A 342 1.23 -17.14 12.91
C THR A 342 0.45 -18.05 11.96
N LYS A 343 -0.28 -17.44 11.01
CA LYS A 343 -1.14 -18.13 10.06
C LYS A 343 -1.26 -17.32 8.77
N ASN A 344 -0.95 -17.93 7.63
CA ASN A 344 -0.93 -17.29 6.28
C ASN A 344 -2.21 -17.52 5.46
N THR A 345 -3.32 -17.75 6.14
CA THR A 345 -4.64 -17.84 5.52
C THR A 345 -5.65 -17.02 6.30
N PRO A 346 -6.71 -16.53 5.66
CA PRO A 346 -7.71 -15.72 6.34
C PRO A 346 -8.30 -16.37 7.59
N SER A 347 -8.50 -15.56 8.63
CA SER A 347 -9.17 -15.98 9.87
C SER A 347 -10.37 -15.09 10.14
N HIS A 348 -11.47 -15.70 10.56
CA HIS A 348 -12.74 -15.04 10.85
C HIS A 348 -12.96 -14.99 12.35
N TYR A 349 -13.35 -13.83 12.85
CA TYR A 349 -13.61 -13.57 14.24
C TYR A 349 -14.93 -12.87 14.46
N SER A 350 -15.52 -13.08 15.62
CA SER A 350 -16.71 -12.36 16.03
C SER A 350 -16.73 -12.13 17.54
N TYR A 351 -17.34 -11.04 17.95
CA TYR A 351 -17.61 -10.70 19.34
C TYR A 351 -18.96 -10.00 19.46
N THR A 352 -19.78 -10.37 20.44
CA THR A 352 -21.07 -9.71 20.67
C THR A 352 -21.03 -8.93 21.99
N ASP A 353 -21.23 -7.63 21.89
CA ASP A 353 -21.49 -6.71 22.98
C ASP A 353 -22.99 -6.73 23.29
N TYR A 354 -23.34 -7.31 24.40
CA TYR A 354 -24.74 -7.49 24.80
C TYR A 354 -25.26 -6.33 25.63
N ASN A 355 -26.54 -6.03 25.46
CA ASN A 355 -27.27 -5.05 26.28
C ASN A 355 -26.61 -3.66 26.30
N VAL A 356 -26.20 -3.19 25.13
CA VAL A 356 -25.60 -1.86 24.99
C VAL A 356 -26.67 -0.80 25.31
N PRO A 357 -26.40 0.14 26.22
CA PRO A 357 -27.34 1.23 26.51
C PRO A 357 -27.62 2.09 25.29
N THR A 358 -28.78 2.79 25.31
CA THR A 358 -29.08 3.79 24.27
C THR A 358 -27.99 4.87 24.23
N GLY A 359 -27.51 5.20 23.01
CA GLY A 359 -26.45 6.18 22.81
C GLY A 359 -25.69 5.97 21.51
N LYS A 360 -24.71 6.83 21.27
CA LYS A 360 -23.79 6.71 20.11
C LYS A 360 -22.41 6.28 20.58
N TYR A 361 -21.89 5.25 19.97
CA TYR A 361 -20.66 4.59 20.39
C TYR A 361 -19.65 4.47 19.26
N LYS A 362 -18.36 4.56 19.61
CA LYS A 362 -17.25 4.14 18.78
C LYS A 362 -16.74 2.78 19.28
N TYR A 363 -16.32 1.94 18.34
CA TYR A 363 -15.69 0.66 18.61
C TYR A 363 -14.34 0.59 17.93
N ARG A 364 -13.40 -0.15 18.56
CA ARG A 364 -12.12 -0.53 17.98
C ARG A 364 -11.68 -1.89 18.49
N LEU A 365 -10.84 -2.53 17.70
CA LEU A 365 -10.03 -3.65 18.14
C LEU A 365 -8.64 -3.12 18.51
N LYS A 366 -8.08 -3.62 19.58
CA LYS A 366 -6.65 -3.50 19.88
C LYS A 366 -6.06 -4.88 19.63
N GLN A 367 -5.43 -5.07 18.48
CA GLN A 367 -4.67 -6.27 18.18
C GLN A 367 -3.39 -6.26 19.01
N ILE A 368 -3.01 -7.39 19.58
CA ILE A 368 -1.85 -7.52 20.45
C ILE A 368 -1.05 -8.73 20.01
N ASP A 369 0.25 -8.55 19.83
CA ASP A 369 1.18 -9.61 19.50
C ASP A 369 1.75 -10.28 20.75
N TYR A 370 2.32 -11.48 20.62
CA TYR A 370 2.95 -12.18 21.77
C TYR A 370 4.14 -11.43 22.37
N ASN A 371 4.78 -10.53 21.63
CA ASN A 371 5.85 -9.66 22.12
C ASN A 371 5.34 -8.40 22.85
N GLY A 372 4.00 -8.19 22.90
CA GLY A 372 3.35 -7.06 23.57
C GLY A 372 3.16 -5.82 22.68
N ASN A 373 3.63 -5.82 21.44
CA ASN A 373 3.30 -4.78 20.47
C ASN A 373 1.80 -4.80 20.17
N TYR A 374 1.22 -3.66 19.80
CA TYR A 374 -0.20 -3.60 19.50
C TYR A 374 -0.53 -2.55 18.44
N GLU A 375 -1.66 -2.78 17.76
CA GLU A 375 -2.25 -1.86 16.79
C GLU A 375 -3.75 -1.66 17.05
N TYR A 376 -4.28 -0.48 16.69
CA TYR A 376 -5.70 -0.17 16.79
C TYR A 376 -6.38 -0.17 15.43
N HIS A 377 -7.47 -0.94 15.31
CA HIS A 377 -8.35 -0.96 14.15
C HIS A 377 -9.72 -0.39 14.54
N TYR A 378 -10.09 0.72 13.93
CA TYR A 378 -11.32 1.45 14.26
C TYR A 378 -12.47 1.02 13.35
N LEU A 379 -13.66 0.82 13.93
CA LEU A 379 -14.87 0.74 13.15
C LEU A 379 -15.13 2.12 12.50
N GLN A 380 -15.31 2.15 11.18
CA GLN A 380 -15.35 3.41 10.41
C GLN A 380 -16.47 4.36 10.84
N ASN A 381 -17.64 3.81 11.20
CA ASN A 381 -18.81 4.59 11.58
C ASN A 381 -19.17 4.40 13.06
N ALA A 382 -19.63 5.48 13.68
CA ALA A 382 -20.22 5.38 15.00
C ALA A 382 -21.52 4.56 14.94
N VAL A 383 -21.73 3.73 15.95
CA VAL A 383 -22.94 2.91 16.08
C VAL A 383 -23.95 3.64 16.96
N GLU A 384 -25.16 3.79 16.47
CA GLU A 384 -26.25 4.38 17.22
C GLU A 384 -27.20 3.31 17.77
N ILE A 385 -27.30 3.21 19.09
CA ILE A 385 -28.28 2.38 19.77
C ILE A 385 -29.49 3.26 20.06
N GLY A 386 -30.54 3.06 19.29
CA GLY A 386 -31.79 3.80 19.42
C GLY A 386 -32.57 3.45 20.69
N VAL A 387 -33.72 4.08 20.87
CA VAL A 387 -34.64 3.74 21.96
C VAL A 387 -35.48 2.51 21.59
N PRO A 388 -35.87 1.66 22.55
CA PRO A 388 -36.74 0.52 22.30
C PRO A 388 -38.15 0.96 21.87
N GLY A 389 -38.82 0.16 21.01
CA GLY A 389 -40.16 0.49 20.54
C GLY A 389 -41.29 0.19 21.52
N LYS A 390 -41.01 -0.58 22.63
CA LYS A 390 -42.04 -1.00 23.61
C LYS A 390 -41.41 -1.20 25.00
N PHE A 391 -42.25 -1.17 26.02
CA PHE A 391 -41.83 -1.58 27.37
C PHE A 391 -41.57 -3.07 27.43
N ASN A 392 -40.50 -3.46 28.11
CA ASN A 392 -40.19 -4.87 28.38
C ASN A 392 -39.43 -5.03 29.70
N LEU A 393 -39.55 -6.21 30.30
CA LEU A 393 -38.74 -6.69 31.42
C LEU A 393 -38.21 -8.06 31.05
N SER A 394 -36.89 -8.20 31.07
CA SER A 394 -36.21 -9.46 30.72
C SER A 394 -35.96 -10.34 31.93
N GLN A 395 -35.76 -11.63 31.67
CA GLN A 395 -35.31 -12.56 32.73
C GLN A 395 -33.92 -12.11 33.22
N ASN A 396 -33.75 -12.11 34.57
CA ASN A 396 -32.45 -11.80 35.16
C ASN A 396 -31.39 -12.85 34.74
N TYR A 397 -30.17 -12.38 34.58
CA TYR A 397 -29.04 -13.24 34.21
C TYR A 397 -27.80 -12.93 35.04
N PRO A 398 -27.14 -13.97 35.61
CA PRO A 398 -27.53 -15.39 35.62
C PRO A 398 -28.83 -15.64 36.38
N ASN A 399 -29.53 -16.75 36.09
CA ASN A 399 -30.63 -17.31 36.87
C ASN A 399 -30.66 -18.83 36.70
N PRO A 400 -30.40 -19.66 37.77
CA PRO A 400 -30.12 -19.24 39.14
C PRO A 400 -28.87 -18.35 39.30
N PHE A 401 -28.77 -17.55 40.39
CA PHE A 401 -27.67 -16.61 40.60
C PHE A 401 -27.06 -16.75 42.03
N ASN A 402 -25.78 -16.33 42.16
CA ASN A 402 -25.02 -16.38 43.42
C ASN A 402 -23.96 -15.23 43.45
N PRO A 403 -23.99 -14.31 44.38
CA PRO A 403 -25.19 -13.69 44.94
C PRO A 403 -25.67 -12.51 44.05
N VAL A 404 -25.01 -12.30 42.88
CA VAL A 404 -25.24 -11.15 42.01
C VAL A 404 -25.93 -11.55 40.69
N THR A 405 -26.88 -10.77 40.26
CA THR A 405 -27.52 -10.90 38.95
C THR A 405 -27.83 -9.55 38.35
N LYS A 406 -28.02 -9.50 37.01
CA LYS A 406 -28.43 -8.30 36.30
C LYS A 406 -29.86 -8.45 35.81
N ILE A 407 -30.62 -7.36 35.90
CA ILE A 407 -32.01 -7.24 35.43
C ILE A 407 -32.03 -6.18 34.35
N ASN A 408 -32.46 -6.58 33.14
CA ASN A 408 -32.58 -5.68 31.99
C ASN A 408 -34.05 -5.32 31.77
N PHE A 409 -34.31 -4.05 31.43
CA PHE A 409 -35.62 -3.57 31.05
C PHE A 409 -35.53 -2.46 30.01
N GLU A 410 -36.63 -2.28 29.29
CA GLU A 410 -36.73 -1.42 28.11
C GLU A 410 -37.83 -0.37 28.33
N ILE A 411 -37.53 0.90 28.02
CA ILE A 411 -38.42 2.03 28.21
C ILE A 411 -38.49 2.84 26.90
N PRO A 412 -39.64 2.88 26.20
CA PRO A 412 -39.77 3.58 24.92
C PRO A 412 -39.93 5.09 25.04
N LYS A 413 -40.26 5.60 26.21
CA LYS A 413 -40.42 7.04 26.52
C LYS A 413 -40.08 7.33 27.97
N ASP A 414 -39.72 8.58 28.26
CA ASP A 414 -39.44 9.02 29.62
C ASP A 414 -40.65 8.76 30.53
N VAL A 415 -40.45 8.09 31.65
CA VAL A 415 -41.53 7.70 32.56
C VAL A 415 -40.97 7.39 33.94
N TYR A 416 -41.83 7.54 34.94
CA TYR A 416 -41.52 7.12 36.32
C TYR A 416 -41.52 5.60 36.40
N VAL A 417 -40.41 5.02 36.88
CA VAL A 417 -40.17 3.59 36.95
C VAL A 417 -39.95 3.13 38.36
N THR A 418 -40.60 2.01 38.71
CA THR A 418 -40.28 1.26 39.92
C THR A 418 -39.85 -0.17 39.54
N LEU A 419 -38.72 -0.63 40.09
CA LEU A 419 -38.27 -2.02 40.03
C LEU A 419 -38.03 -2.51 41.45
N LYS A 420 -38.87 -3.41 41.89
CA LYS A 420 -38.89 -3.91 43.28
C LYS A 420 -38.77 -5.41 43.35
N ILE A 421 -38.08 -5.91 44.39
CA ILE A 421 -37.89 -7.31 44.67
C ILE A 421 -38.80 -7.74 45.82
N TYR A 422 -39.40 -8.92 45.70
CA TYR A 422 -40.32 -9.49 46.69
C TYR A 422 -39.90 -10.92 47.03
N ASP A 423 -40.15 -11.33 48.29
CA ASP A 423 -40.07 -12.72 48.71
C ASP A 423 -41.34 -13.51 48.32
N ILE A 424 -41.35 -14.81 48.65
CA ILE A 424 -42.47 -15.70 48.32
C ILE A 424 -43.80 -15.33 49.03
N SER A 425 -43.70 -14.55 50.11
CA SER A 425 -44.89 -14.06 50.81
C SER A 425 -45.45 -12.75 50.26
N GLY A 426 -44.80 -12.18 49.23
CA GLY A 426 -45.14 -10.89 48.60
C GLY A 426 -44.64 -9.69 49.38
N ARG A 427 -43.78 -9.87 50.38
CA ARG A 427 -43.17 -8.76 51.11
C ARG A 427 -42.03 -8.16 50.27
N GLU A 428 -41.98 -6.85 50.14
CA GLU A 428 -40.90 -6.12 49.49
C GLU A 428 -39.60 -6.31 50.31
N VAL A 429 -38.56 -6.81 49.65
CA VAL A 429 -37.23 -7.01 50.25
C VAL A 429 -36.20 -5.99 49.76
N LYS A 430 -36.41 -5.42 48.62
CA LYS A 430 -35.53 -4.39 48.03
C LYS A 430 -36.24 -3.56 46.99
N SER A 431 -36.01 -2.23 46.98
CA SER A 431 -36.31 -1.36 45.82
C SER A 431 -35.02 -1.09 45.08
N LEU A 432 -34.95 -1.40 43.79
CA LEU A 432 -33.78 -1.23 42.93
C LEU A 432 -33.86 0.07 42.09
N VAL A 433 -35.07 0.44 41.65
CA VAL A 433 -35.35 1.67 40.91
C VAL A 433 -36.64 2.28 41.46
N ASN A 434 -36.62 3.58 41.64
CA ASN A 434 -37.80 4.34 42.11
C ASN A 434 -37.65 5.82 41.73
N ASP A 435 -37.52 6.08 40.40
CA ASP A 435 -37.26 7.42 39.85
C ASP A 435 -37.77 7.54 38.39
N ILE A 436 -37.63 8.73 37.81
CA ILE A 436 -37.87 8.94 36.38
C ILE A 436 -36.67 8.41 35.60
N ARG A 437 -36.97 7.54 34.62
CA ARG A 437 -35.99 7.01 33.68
C ARG A 437 -36.28 7.55 32.28
N THR A 438 -35.19 7.92 31.57
CA THR A 438 -35.26 8.30 30.17
C THR A 438 -35.53 7.11 29.26
N ALA A 439 -36.09 7.36 28.09
CA ALA A 439 -36.24 6.34 27.06
C ALA A 439 -34.91 5.63 26.77
N GLY A 440 -34.93 4.30 26.73
CA GLY A 440 -33.71 3.53 26.50
C GLY A 440 -33.71 2.10 27.06
N TYR A 441 -32.58 1.43 26.89
CA TYR A 441 -32.26 0.14 27.45
C TYR A 441 -31.54 0.34 28.78
N HIS A 442 -32.05 -0.29 29.83
CA HIS A 442 -31.55 -0.15 31.21
C HIS A 442 -31.13 -1.49 31.79
N THR A 443 -30.02 -1.49 32.52
CA THR A 443 -29.52 -2.62 33.28
C THR A 443 -29.33 -2.22 34.73
N VAL A 444 -29.83 -3.01 35.64
CA VAL A 444 -29.66 -2.82 37.08
C VAL A 444 -29.08 -4.09 37.69
N GLU A 445 -28.03 -3.93 38.48
CA GLU A 445 -27.42 -5.02 39.21
C GLU A 445 -28.14 -5.22 40.56
N PHE A 446 -28.44 -6.48 40.87
CA PHE A 446 -28.99 -6.87 42.14
C PHE A 446 -28.02 -7.78 42.86
N ASN A 447 -27.56 -7.34 44.03
CA ASN A 447 -26.74 -8.12 44.95
C ASN A 447 -27.62 -8.59 46.12
N ALA A 448 -27.78 -9.91 46.23
CA ALA A 448 -28.59 -10.59 47.21
C ALA A 448 -27.75 -11.25 48.35
N SER A 449 -26.54 -10.79 48.60
CA SER A 449 -25.63 -11.40 49.62
C SER A 449 -26.26 -11.49 51.01
N ASN A 450 -27.20 -10.59 51.37
CA ASN A 450 -27.87 -10.55 52.66
C ASN A 450 -29.20 -11.30 52.69
N LEU A 451 -29.57 -11.98 51.59
CA LEU A 451 -30.83 -12.74 51.49
C LEU A 451 -30.56 -14.25 51.59
N ALA A 452 -31.54 -15.04 52.05
CA ALA A 452 -31.48 -16.49 52.07
C ALA A 452 -31.63 -17.08 50.67
N SER A 453 -31.03 -18.28 50.43
CA SER A 453 -31.31 -19.02 49.19
C SER A 453 -32.81 -19.30 49.06
N GLY A 454 -33.33 -19.17 47.86
CA GLY A 454 -34.76 -19.33 47.61
C GLY A 454 -35.29 -18.65 46.37
N ILE A 455 -36.60 -18.64 46.23
CA ILE A 455 -37.33 -18.01 45.14
C ILE A 455 -37.68 -16.59 45.52
N TYR A 456 -37.42 -15.66 44.61
CA TYR A 456 -37.81 -14.25 44.71
C TYR A 456 -38.54 -13.83 43.41
N PHE A 457 -39.30 -12.77 43.52
CA PHE A 457 -39.97 -12.16 42.39
C PHE A 457 -39.51 -10.70 42.23
N TYR A 458 -39.46 -10.22 41.01
CA TYR A 458 -39.17 -8.83 40.75
C TYR A 458 -40.23 -8.25 39.78
N THR A 459 -40.69 -7.04 40.13
CA THR A 459 -41.77 -6.36 39.41
C THR A 459 -41.26 -5.03 38.89
N LEU A 460 -41.38 -4.83 37.58
CA LEU A 460 -41.22 -3.54 36.94
C LEU A 460 -42.62 -2.90 36.75
N LYS A 461 -42.77 -1.62 37.19
CA LYS A 461 -43.90 -0.79 36.82
C LYS A 461 -43.36 0.47 36.14
N ALA A 462 -43.94 0.86 34.99
CA ALA A 462 -43.55 2.03 34.18
C ALA A 462 -44.80 2.58 33.47
N GLY A 463 -45.41 3.63 34.04
CA GLY A 463 -46.73 4.09 33.62
C GLY A 463 -47.78 3.00 33.82
N GLU A 464 -48.47 2.63 32.75
CA GLU A 464 -49.50 1.56 32.76
C GLU A 464 -48.87 0.16 32.63
N PHE A 465 -47.59 0.08 32.23
CA PHE A 465 -46.91 -1.20 32.07
C PHE A 465 -46.54 -1.81 33.42
N SER A 466 -46.88 -3.09 33.62
CA SER A 466 -46.49 -3.86 34.79
C SER A 466 -46.15 -5.29 34.39
N LYS A 467 -44.98 -5.77 34.81
CA LYS A 467 -44.55 -7.17 34.55
C LYS A 467 -43.77 -7.68 35.76
N THR A 468 -44.08 -8.94 36.14
CA THR A 468 -43.39 -9.62 37.23
C THR A 468 -42.74 -10.91 36.71
N LEU A 469 -41.52 -11.16 37.13
CA LEU A 469 -40.75 -12.35 36.79
C LEU A 469 -40.16 -12.98 38.04
N LYS A 470 -39.87 -14.29 37.96
CA LYS A 470 -39.28 -15.10 39.03
C LYS A 470 -37.77 -15.21 38.87
N MET A 471 -37.05 -15.20 39.98
CA MET A 471 -35.61 -15.50 40.01
C MET A 471 -35.27 -16.45 41.17
N THR A 472 -34.17 -17.19 41.04
CA THR A 472 -33.73 -18.19 42.04
C THR A 472 -32.33 -17.84 42.55
N LEU A 473 -32.22 -17.58 43.84
CA LEU A 473 -30.95 -17.35 44.54
C LEU A 473 -30.44 -18.68 45.09
N ILE A 474 -29.20 -19.00 44.80
CA ILE A 474 -28.45 -20.16 45.32
C ILE A 474 -27.19 -19.60 45.98
N LYS A 475 -26.97 -19.98 47.21
CA LYS A 475 -25.72 -19.71 47.96
C LYS A 475 -24.94 -20.98 48.16
#